data_ffdf9cdf8402cd461f12e6c371f7b0df
#
_entry.id   ffdf9cdf8402cd461f12e6c371f7b0df
#
_cell.length_a   1.000
_cell.length_b   1.000
_cell.length_c   1.000
_cell.angle_alpha   90.00
_cell.angle_beta   90.00
_cell.angle_gamma   90.00
#
_symmetry.space_group_name_H-M   'P 1'
#
loop_
_entity.id
_entity.type
_entity.pdbx_description
1 polymer ?
#
loop_
_entity_poly.entity_id
_entity_poly.type
_entity_poly.pdbx_seq_one_letter_code
_entity_poly.pdbx_strand_id
1 'polypeptide(L)'
;MINSIKSDSIISAILSNPIESRAIELKPSIPWRDINHQHQLQEIVKSIIGLSNVKDGGKIILGVIQNPDRTFAITGMSTIDLQTYDQDHIYQVVRAYANPALRFEIRSVEYRGKFFIVFAIQEFLYMPVICIKNGSRTGNEPLISGALYIRTHKPETKQVNNETEMREIINLAVDKELELLTPRIQKLIKPPFIKQKIKGISSKKFANELKDIKL
;
A
#
# COMPACT_ATOMS: atom_id res chain seq x y z
N MET A 1 -8.79 20.07 -2.44
CA MET A 1 -7.65 20.28 -3.40
C MET A 1 -6.50 19.37 -3.00
N ILE A 2 -5.85 18.74 -3.96
CA ILE A 2 -4.69 17.84 -3.72
C ILE A 2 -3.44 18.66 -3.46
N ASN A 3 -2.63 18.23 -2.47
CA ASN A 3 -1.34 18.86 -2.16
C ASN A 3 -0.38 18.73 -3.35
N SER A 4 0.15 19.87 -3.82
CA SER A 4 1.15 19.91 -4.88
C SER A 4 2.56 19.94 -4.27
N ILE A 5 3.42 19.03 -4.71
CA ILE A 5 4.82 18.96 -4.29
C ILE A 5 5.70 19.25 -5.50
N LYS A 6 6.59 20.25 -5.39
CA LYS A 6 7.48 20.67 -6.49
C LYS A 6 8.54 19.62 -6.87
N SER A 7 8.92 18.74 -5.98
CA SER A 7 9.84 17.63 -6.30
C SER A 7 9.69 16.48 -5.33
N ASP A 8 9.56 15.28 -5.87
CA ASP A 8 9.63 14.01 -5.16
C ASP A 8 10.75 13.20 -5.82
N SER A 9 11.83 12.93 -5.10
CA SER A 9 13.01 12.26 -5.65
C SER A 9 12.69 10.86 -6.16
N ILE A 10 11.80 10.14 -5.48
CA ILE A 10 11.39 8.78 -5.86
C ILE A 10 10.55 8.84 -7.15
N ILE A 11 9.58 9.74 -7.22
CA ILE A 11 8.75 9.90 -8.42
C ILE A 11 9.59 10.40 -9.60
N SER A 12 10.52 11.33 -9.35
CA SER A 12 11.45 11.80 -10.37
C SER A 12 12.34 10.68 -10.92
N ALA A 13 12.82 9.77 -10.07
CA ALA A 13 13.59 8.60 -10.49
C ALA A 13 12.72 7.65 -11.33
N ILE A 14 11.47 7.38 -10.93
CA ILE A 14 10.54 6.55 -11.71
C ILE A 14 10.26 7.18 -13.08
N LEU A 15 9.97 8.49 -13.12
CA LEU A 15 9.68 9.19 -14.36
C LEU A 15 10.90 9.40 -15.26
N SER A 16 12.12 9.34 -14.73
CA SER A 16 13.33 9.41 -15.56
C SER A 16 13.58 8.13 -16.38
N ASN A 17 13.13 6.99 -15.87
CA ASN A 17 13.18 5.69 -16.56
C ASN A 17 11.89 4.91 -16.21
N PRO A 18 10.76 5.25 -16.88
CA PRO A 18 9.46 4.69 -16.51
C PRO A 18 9.38 3.22 -16.87
N ILE A 19 9.19 2.39 -15.84
CA ILE A 19 9.02 0.93 -15.96
C ILE A 19 7.93 0.52 -14.95
N GLU A 20 6.96 -0.24 -15.42
CA GLU A 20 6.00 -0.89 -14.54
C GLU A 20 6.63 -2.04 -13.77
N SER A 21 6.19 -2.20 -12.55
CA SER A 21 6.60 -3.30 -11.67
C SER A 21 5.42 -3.76 -10.82
N ARG A 22 5.67 -4.73 -9.97
CA ARG A 22 4.67 -5.14 -8.98
C ARG A 22 4.23 -3.99 -8.06
N ALA A 23 5.12 -3.04 -7.77
CA ALA A 23 4.85 -1.89 -6.90
C ALA A 23 4.54 -0.59 -7.65
N ILE A 24 4.66 -0.57 -8.98
CA ILE A 24 4.49 0.65 -9.79
C ILE A 24 3.55 0.36 -10.95
N GLU A 25 2.50 1.16 -11.05
CA GLU A 25 1.57 1.17 -12.17
C GLU A 25 1.57 2.54 -12.84
N LEU A 26 1.66 2.56 -14.15
CA LEU A 26 1.68 3.76 -14.97
C LEU A 26 0.41 3.84 -15.81
N LYS A 27 -0.26 4.98 -15.81
CA LYS A 27 -1.53 5.19 -16.52
C LYS A 27 -1.51 6.52 -17.29
N PRO A 28 -2.26 6.62 -18.37
CA PRO A 28 -2.43 7.89 -19.08
C PRO A 28 -3.14 8.94 -18.20
N SER A 29 -3.24 10.16 -18.71
CA SER A 29 -4.10 11.18 -18.12
C SER A 29 -5.56 10.72 -18.21
N ILE A 30 -6.24 10.64 -17.08
CA ILE A 30 -7.63 10.19 -16.95
C ILE A 30 -8.35 11.18 -16.04
N PRO A 31 -9.45 11.81 -16.47
CA PRO A 31 -10.23 12.67 -15.57
C PRO A 31 -10.95 11.84 -14.51
N TRP A 32 -10.94 12.31 -13.27
CA TRP A 32 -11.72 11.67 -12.20
C TRP A 32 -13.15 12.19 -12.21
N ARG A 33 -14.05 11.45 -12.86
CA ARG A 33 -15.48 11.80 -12.99
C ARG A 33 -16.35 10.68 -12.43
N ASP A 34 -17.43 10.34 -13.11
CA ASP A 34 -18.35 9.28 -12.68
C ASP A 34 -17.74 7.89 -12.93
N ILE A 35 -17.41 7.20 -11.82
CA ILE A 35 -16.84 5.85 -11.87
C ILE A 35 -17.77 4.83 -12.54
N ASN A 36 -19.10 5.04 -12.49
CA ASN A 36 -20.03 4.08 -13.07
C ASN A 36 -20.01 4.09 -14.60
N HIS A 37 -19.60 5.17 -15.20
CA HIS A 37 -19.49 5.34 -16.65
C HIS A 37 -18.06 5.33 -17.19
N GLN A 38 -17.07 5.23 -16.28
CA GLN A 38 -15.65 5.23 -16.66
C GLN A 38 -14.94 3.95 -16.24
N HIS A 39 -14.81 3.01 -17.19
CA HIS A 39 -14.06 1.78 -16.97
C HIS A 39 -12.65 2.04 -16.42
N GLN A 40 -11.95 3.05 -16.92
CA GLN A 40 -10.61 3.41 -16.47
C GLN A 40 -10.52 3.76 -14.99
N LEU A 41 -11.56 4.39 -14.41
CA LEU A 41 -11.59 4.67 -12.97
C LEU A 41 -11.81 3.39 -12.14
N GLN A 42 -12.60 2.44 -12.66
CA GLN A 42 -12.74 1.14 -12.02
C GLN A 42 -11.42 0.36 -12.02
N GLU A 43 -10.65 0.45 -13.09
CA GLU A 43 -9.31 -0.12 -13.15
C GLU A 43 -8.36 0.52 -12.13
N ILE A 44 -8.43 1.84 -11.92
CA ILE A 44 -7.64 2.51 -10.87
C ILE A 44 -8.07 1.99 -9.49
N VAL A 45 -9.38 1.89 -9.21
CA VAL A 45 -9.86 1.36 -7.92
C VAL A 45 -9.43 -0.09 -7.72
N LYS A 46 -9.53 -0.93 -8.76
CA LYS A 46 -9.03 -2.31 -8.75
C LYS A 46 -7.54 -2.37 -8.43
N SER A 47 -6.75 -1.50 -9.05
CA SER A 47 -5.30 -1.41 -8.81
C SER A 47 -4.97 -0.92 -7.41
N ILE A 48 -5.73 0.03 -6.85
CA ILE A 48 -5.57 0.46 -5.46
C ILE A 48 -5.81 -0.71 -4.50
N ILE A 49 -6.90 -1.50 -4.71
CA ILE A 49 -7.18 -2.69 -3.91
C ILE A 49 -6.06 -3.73 -4.07
N GLY A 50 -5.64 -4.00 -5.31
CA GLY A 50 -4.61 -4.99 -5.59
C GLY A 50 -3.24 -4.64 -5.02
N LEU A 51 -2.86 -3.36 -5.05
CA LEU A 51 -1.62 -2.87 -4.45
C LEU A 51 -1.68 -2.88 -2.93
N SER A 52 -2.85 -2.66 -2.31
CA SER A 52 -2.97 -2.78 -0.86
C SER A 52 -2.82 -4.22 -0.34
N ASN A 53 -3.00 -5.22 -1.19
CA ASN A 53 -2.89 -6.64 -0.87
C ASN A 53 -1.50 -7.24 -1.16
N VAL A 54 -0.51 -6.41 -1.42
CA VAL A 54 0.88 -6.84 -1.54
C VAL A 54 1.74 -6.17 -0.49
N LYS A 55 2.84 -6.82 -0.13
CA LYS A 55 3.80 -6.30 0.83
C LYS A 55 4.35 -4.95 0.35
N ASP A 56 4.47 -4.00 1.27
CA ASP A 56 4.95 -2.63 1.06
C ASP A 56 4.04 -1.76 0.17
N GLY A 57 2.89 -2.30 -0.31
CA GLY A 57 1.96 -1.55 -1.14
C GLY A 57 2.52 -1.16 -2.51
N GLY A 58 2.24 0.07 -2.97
CA GLY A 58 2.76 0.54 -4.25
C GLY A 58 2.30 1.94 -4.65
N LYS A 59 2.55 2.27 -5.90
CA LYS A 59 2.21 3.58 -6.48
C LYS A 59 1.51 3.44 -7.82
N ILE A 60 0.51 4.29 -8.05
CA ILE A 60 -0.08 4.51 -9.38
C ILE A 60 0.28 5.93 -9.80
N ILE A 61 0.84 6.09 -10.98
CA ILE A 61 1.24 7.39 -11.52
C ILE A 61 0.45 7.65 -12.80
N LEU A 62 -0.32 8.71 -12.81
CA LEU A 62 -1.11 9.14 -13.96
C LEU A 62 -0.38 10.23 -14.73
N GLY A 63 -0.49 10.20 -16.07
CA GLY A 63 0.19 11.09 -16.98
C GLY A 63 1.33 10.40 -17.75
N VAL A 64 1.36 9.07 -17.76
CA VAL A 64 2.33 8.26 -18.49
C VAL A 64 1.60 7.32 -19.44
N ILE A 65 1.93 7.36 -20.71
CA ILE A 65 1.30 6.55 -21.76
C ILE A 65 2.25 5.43 -22.16
N GLN A 66 1.76 4.20 -22.21
CA GLN A 66 2.48 3.09 -22.81
C GLN A 66 2.26 3.09 -24.32
N ASN A 67 3.34 3.12 -25.08
CA ASN A 67 3.34 3.02 -26.52
C ASN A 67 3.15 1.55 -26.98
N PRO A 68 2.77 1.31 -28.24
CA PRO A 68 2.64 -0.05 -28.80
C PRO A 68 3.92 -0.89 -28.74
N ASP A 69 5.09 -0.26 -28.78
CA ASP A 69 6.41 -0.89 -28.64
C ASP A 69 6.80 -1.18 -27.18
N ARG A 70 5.87 -0.97 -26.24
CA ARG A 70 6.01 -1.11 -24.78
C ARG A 70 6.94 -0.07 -24.12
N THR A 71 7.39 0.93 -24.83
CA THR A 71 8.05 2.09 -24.22
C THR A 71 7.02 2.99 -23.56
N PHE A 72 7.47 3.89 -22.68
CA PHE A 72 6.60 4.82 -21.98
C PHE A 72 6.90 6.27 -22.38
N ALA A 73 5.85 7.01 -22.69
CA ALA A 73 5.91 8.43 -22.97
C ALA A 73 5.39 9.22 -21.75
N ILE A 74 6.19 10.17 -21.27
CA ILE A 74 5.84 11.06 -20.17
C ILE A 74 5.05 12.24 -20.71
N THR A 75 3.73 12.16 -20.65
CA THR A 75 2.84 13.19 -21.21
C THR A 75 2.42 14.23 -20.18
N GLY A 76 2.37 13.84 -18.90
CA GLY A 76 1.76 14.61 -17.83
C GLY A 76 0.24 14.56 -17.88
N MET A 77 -0.39 15.18 -16.88
CA MET A 77 -1.84 15.37 -16.80
C MET A 77 -2.25 16.61 -17.59
N SER A 78 -3.38 16.57 -18.27
CA SER A 78 -3.99 17.80 -18.78
C SER A 78 -4.47 18.68 -17.62
N THR A 79 -4.47 20.01 -17.80
CA THR A 79 -4.95 20.94 -16.77
C THR A 79 -6.41 20.66 -16.41
N ILE A 80 -7.23 20.29 -17.40
CA ILE A 80 -8.65 19.97 -17.20
C ILE A 80 -8.80 18.70 -16.37
N ASP A 81 -8.03 17.66 -16.67
CA ASP A 81 -8.09 16.40 -15.93
C ASP A 81 -7.58 16.58 -14.50
N LEU A 82 -6.49 17.36 -14.31
CA LEU A 82 -5.91 17.63 -13.00
C LEU A 82 -6.92 18.26 -12.04
N GLN A 83 -7.78 19.17 -12.55
CA GLN A 83 -8.82 19.84 -11.75
C GLN A 83 -9.94 18.91 -11.29
N THR A 84 -10.10 17.74 -11.91
CA THR A 84 -11.14 16.76 -11.53
C THR A 84 -10.78 15.97 -10.28
N TYR A 85 -9.52 16.03 -9.84
CA TYR A 85 -9.05 15.26 -8.69
C TYR A 85 -9.36 16.02 -7.40
N ASP A 86 -10.30 15.50 -6.63
CA ASP A 86 -10.61 15.92 -5.27
C ASP A 86 -10.36 14.74 -4.30
N GLN A 87 -9.54 14.98 -3.29
CA GLN A 87 -9.10 13.95 -2.38
C GLN A 87 -10.24 13.29 -1.62
N ASP A 88 -11.16 14.09 -1.09
CA ASP A 88 -12.27 13.58 -0.26
C ASP A 88 -13.24 12.76 -1.10
N HIS A 89 -13.55 13.25 -2.31
CA HIS A 89 -14.39 12.52 -3.25
C HIS A 89 -13.76 11.17 -3.65
N ILE A 90 -12.47 11.16 -3.95
CA ILE A 90 -11.75 9.93 -4.32
C ILE A 90 -11.74 8.93 -3.15
N TYR A 91 -11.50 9.39 -1.93
CA TYR A 91 -11.58 8.54 -0.73
C TYR A 91 -12.96 7.92 -0.56
N GLN A 92 -14.04 8.70 -0.73
CA GLN A 92 -15.41 8.20 -0.65
C GLN A 92 -15.69 7.12 -1.70
N VAL A 93 -15.27 7.36 -2.95
CA VAL A 93 -15.44 6.40 -4.05
C VAL A 93 -14.68 5.10 -3.76
N VAL A 94 -13.38 5.17 -3.44
CA VAL A 94 -12.57 3.98 -3.18
C VAL A 94 -13.11 3.19 -1.98
N ARG A 95 -13.49 3.89 -0.89
CA ARG A 95 -14.07 3.27 0.31
C ARG A 95 -15.38 2.53 0.03
N ALA A 96 -16.16 2.99 -0.95
CA ALA A 96 -17.40 2.32 -1.34
C ALA A 96 -17.17 0.95 -1.99
N TYR A 97 -15.94 0.68 -2.46
CA TYR A 97 -15.56 -0.59 -3.11
C TYR A 97 -14.65 -1.48 -2.27
N ALA A 98 -14.09 -1.01 -1.16
CA ALA A 98 -13.02 -1.69 -0.42
C ALA A 98 -13.35 -1.88 1.06
N ASN A 99 -13.16 -3.09 1.59
CA ASN A 99 -13.28 -3.42 3.01
C ASN A 99 -12.18 -4.43 3.41
N PRO A 100 -11.45 -4.20 4.52
CA PRO A 100 -11.47 -3.01 5.35
C PRO A 100 -11.01 -1.75 4.60
N ALA A 101 -11.25 -0.59 5.19
CA ALA A 101 -10.80 0.67 4.62
C ALA A 101 -9.28 0.66 4.45
N LEU A 102 -8.83 0.92 3.23
CA LEU A 102 -7.42 0.98 2.88
C LEU A 102 -6.84 2.39 3.06
N ARG A 103 -5.52 2.47 3.12
CA ARG A 103 -4.79 3.73 3.30
C ARG A 103 -4.00 4.06 2.05
N PHE A 104 -4.21 5.25 1.55
CA PHE A 104 -3.45 5.79 0.44
C PHE A 104 -3.40 7.31 0.52
N GLU A 105 -2.43 7.91 -0.13
CA GLU A 105 -2.30 9.34 -0.29
C GLU A 105 -2.38 9.69 -1.77
N ILE A 106 -2.96 10.86 -2.06
CA ILE A 106 -3.03 11.40 -3.41
C ILE A 106 -2.30 12.73 -3.40
N ARG A 107 -1.39 12.91 -4.35
CA ARG A 107 -0.66 14.16 -4.51
C ARG A 107 -0.40 14.46 -5.97
N SER A 108 -0.29 15.74 -6.27
CA SER A 108 0.20 16.22 -7.55
C SER A 108 1.71 16.45 -7.45
N VAL A 109 2.47 15.92 -8.39
CA VAL A 109 3.94 16.07 -8.46
C VAL A 109 4.30 16.74 -9.77
N GLU A 110 5.15 17.75 -9.72
CA GLU A 110 5.70 18.40 -10.90
C GLU A 110 7.04 17.73 -11.31
N TYR A 111 7.15 17.35 -12.58
CA TYR A 111 8.39 16.84 -13.16
C TYR A 111 8.58 17.39 -14.57
N ARG A 112 9.70 18.08 -14.82
CA ARG A 112 10.03 18.71 -16.10
C ARG A 112 8.92 19.61 -16.66
N GLY A 113 8.29 20.41 -15.79
CA GLY A 113 7.21 21.33 -16.16
C GLY A 113 5.87 20.66 -16.48
N LYS A 114 5.73 19.37 -16.17
CA LYS A 114 4.48 18.60 -16.31
C LYS A 114 4.00 18.14 -14.95
N PHE A 115 2.68 18.06 -14.77
CA PHE A 115 2.06 17.56 -13.54
C PHE A 115 1.62 16.11 -13.68
N PHE A 116 1.75 15.36 -12.60
CA PHE A 116 1.38 13.97 -12.49
C PHE A 116 0.54 13.78 -11.23
N ILE A 117 -0.48 12.93 -11.30
CA ILE A 117 -1.18 12.48 -10.10
C ILE A 117 -0.56 11.18 -9.63
N VAL A 118 -0.21 11.15 -8.36
CA VAL A 118 0.40 9.98 -7.71
C VAL A 118 -0.50 9.50 -6.59
N PHE A 119 -0.93 8.24 -6.67
CA PHE A 119 -1.49 7.51 -5.55
C PHE A 119 -0.35 6.73 -4.89
N ALA A 120 -0.10 6.97 -3.62
CA ALA A 120 0.81 6.18 -2.80
C ALA A 120 -0.04 5.27 -1.90
N ILE A 121 -0.10 4.00 -2.22
CA ILE A 121 -0.95 2.99 -1.57
C ILE A 121 -0.11 2.24 -0.55
N GLN A 122 -0.61 2.15 0.68
CA GLN A 122 -0.02 1.35 1.74
C GLN A 122 -0.60 -0.06 1.71
N GLU A 123 0.19 -1.05 2.13
CA GLU A 123 -0.33 -2.39 2.37
C GLU A 123 -1.41 -2.39 3.45
N PHE A 124 -2.27 -3.39 3.48
CA PHE A 124 -3.29 -3.54 4.50
C PHE A 124 -2.68 -3.65 5.91
N LEU A 125 -3.45 -3.24 6.93
CA LEU A 125 -2.96 -3.21 8.33
C LEU A 125 -2.87 -4.59 8.97
N TYR A 126 -3.94 -5.36 8.88
CA TYR A 126 -4.12 -6.65 9.55
C TYR A 126 -4.96 -7.64 8.76
N MET A 127 -5.82 -7.18 7.87
CA MET A 127 -6.67 -8.06 7.05
C MET A 127 -6.61 -7.64 5.58
N PRO A 128 -6.58 -8.59 4.65
CA PRO A 128 -6.63 -8.31 3.23
C PRO A 128 -7.86 -7.50 2.84
N VAL A 129 -7.70 -6.61 1.88
CA VAL A 129 -8.78 -5.76 1.37
C VAL A 129 -9.57 -6.53 0.32
N ILE A 130 -10.86 -6.66 0.56
CA ILE A 130 -11.82 -7.31 -0.33
C ILE A 130 -12.64 -6.24 -1.06
N CYS A 131 -12.91 -6.45 -2.34
CA CYS A 131 -13.87 -5.65 -3.09
C CYS A 131 -15.28 -5.98 -2.60
N ILE A 132 -16.05 -4.97 -2.17
CA ILE A 132 -17.39 -5.19 -1.59
C ILE A 132 -18.54 -4.74 -2.48
N LYS A 133 -18.24 -4.20 -3.68
CA LYS A 133 -19.24 -3.69 -4.60
C LYS A 133 -18.90 -4.07 -6.04
N ASN A 134 -19.91 -4.50 -6.80
CA ASN A 134 -19.76 -4.71 -8.22
C ASN A 134 -19.53 -3.37 -8.96
N GLY A 135 -18.60 -3.36 -9.89
CA GLY A 135 -18.46 -2.28 -10.86
C GLY A 135 -19.55 -2.33 -11.93
N SER A 136 -19.55 -1.32 -12.83
CA SER A 136 -20.36 -1.39 -14.03
C SER A 136 -19.80 -2.47 -14.96
N ARG A 137 -20.68 -3.12 -15.72
CA ARG A 137 -20.30 -4.18 -16.67
C ARG A 137 -19.59 -3.67 -17.93
N THR A 138 -19.19 -2.40 -17.95
CA THR A 138 -18.44 -1.80 -19.06
C THR A 138 -16.95 -2.12 -18.86
N GLY A 139 -16.41 -3.04 -19.65
CA GLY A 139 -15.01 -3.42 -19.61
C GLY A 139 -14.78 -4.93 -19.54
N ASN A 140 -13.55 -5.36 -19.82
CA ASN A 140 -13.20 -6.77 -19.91
C ASN A 140 -13.14 -7.48 -18.54
N GLU A 141 -12.86 -6.72 -17.47
CA GLU A 141 -12.72 -7.26 -16.11
C GLU A 141 -13.34 -6.29 -15.09
N PRO A 142 -14.67 -6.34 -14.89
CA PRO A 142 -15.34 -5.45 -13.93
C PRO A 142 -14.91 -5.77 -12.50
N LEU A 143 -15.05 -4.78 -11.60
CA LEU A 143 -14.96 -5.02 -10.17
C LEU A 143 -16.07 -6.00 -9.74
N ILE A 144 -15.70 -7.02 -8.98
CA ILE A 144 -16.62 -8.07 -8.51
C ILE A 144 -16.69 -8.03 -6.98
N SER A 145 -17.89 -7.94 -6.44
CA SER A 145 -18.13 -8.02 -5.00
C SER A 145 -17.70 -9.39 -4.45
N GLY A 146 -16.97 -9.40 -3.35
CA GLY A 146 -16.38 -10.59 -2.75
C GLY A 146 -15.01 -10.98 -3.32
N ALA A 147 -14.54 -10.30 -4.37
CA ALA A 147 -13.25 -10.62 -4.97
C ALA A 147 -12.08 -10.06 -4.17
N LEU A 148 -11.01 -10.86 -4.07
CA LEU A 148 -9.67 -10.42 -3.69
C LEU A 148 -8.89 -10.06 -4.95
N TYR A 149 -8.33 -8.85 -5.02
CA TYR A 149 -7.43 -8.44 -6.09
C TYR A 149 -6.00 -8.37 -5.57
N ILE A 150 -5.05 -8.72 -6.42
CA ILE A 150 -3.62 -8.66 -6.13
C ILE A 150 -2.86 -8.12 -7.33
N ARG A 151 -1.81 -7.36 -7.06
CA ARG A 151 -0.81 -7.03 -8.08
C ARG A 151 0.14 -8.20 -8.22
N THR A 152 0.19 -8.82 -9.40
CA THR A 152 1.01 -10.02 -9.66
C THR A 152 2.48 -9.67 -9.95
N HIS A 153 3.34 -10.68 -10.04
CA HIS A 153 4.73 -10.49 -10.46
C HIS A 153 4.86 -10.00 -11.91
N LYS A 154 3.91 -10.35 -12.77
CA LYS A 154 3.65 -9.57 -13.99
C LYS A 154 2.94 -8.31 -13.57
N PRO A 155 3.32 -7.11 -14.06
CA PRO A 155 2.75 -5.85 -13.58
C PRO A 155 1.28 -5.67 -14.03
N GLU A 156 0.41 -6.53 -13.56
CA GLU A 156 -1.04 -6.53 -13.79
C GLU A 156 -1.80 -6.76 -12.49
N THR A 157 -2.94 -6.10 -12.33
CA THR A 157 -3.85 -6.33 -11.21
C THR A 157 -4.98 -7.23 -11.64
N LYS A 158 -5.13 -8.38 -10.98
CA LYS A 158 -6.19 -9.34 -11.27
C LYS A 158 -6.79 -9.93 -10.02
N GLN A 159 -7.95 -10.56 -10.19
CA GLN A 159 -8.55 -11.36 -9.12
C GLN A 159 -7.66 -12.55 -8.79
N VAL A 160 -7.49 -12.82 -7.50
CA VAL A 160 -6.82 -14.03 -7.01
C VAL A 160 -7.59 -15.26 -7.47
N ASN A 161 -6.94 -16.13 -8.22
CA ASN A 161 -7.54 -17.33 -8.78
C ASN A 161 -6.69 -18.60 -8.65
N ASN A 162 -5.56 -18.50 -7.93
CA ASN A 162 -4.66 -19.63 -7.71
C ASN A 162 -4.18 -19.68 -6.25
N GLU A 163 -3.68 -20.86 -5.85
CA GLU A 163 -3.26 -21.10 -4.47
C GLU A 163 -2.02 -20.30 -4.06
N THR A 164 -1.09 -20.06 -4.97
CA THR A 164 0.16 -19.36 -4.66
C THR A 164 -0.12 -17.91 -4.25
N GLU A 165 -0.95 -17.20 -5.03
CA GLU A 165 -1.37 -15.84 -4.73
C GLU A 165 -2.20 -15.77 -3.43
N MET A 166 -3.08 -16.77 -3.22
CA MET A 166 -3.86 -16.84 -1.98
C MET A 166 -2.96 -17.05 -0.76
N ARG A 167 -2.00 -17.97 -0.84
CA ARG A 167 -1.03 -18.21 0.24
C ARG A 167 -0.19 -16.98 0.54
N GLU A 168 0.22 -16.24 -0.47
CA GLU A 168 0.98 -15.02 -0.29
C GLU A 168 0.21 -13.98 0.55
N ILE A 169 -1.07 -13.77 0.23
CA ILE A 169 -1.93 -12.85 0.97
C ILE A 169 -2.16 -13.34 2.41
N ILE A 170 -2.40 -14.64 2.60
CA ILE A 170 -2.61 -15.23 3.92
C ILE A 170 -1.35 -15.08 4.77
N ASN A 171 -0.18 -15.40 4.22
CA ASN A 171 1.09 -15.25 4.94
C ASN A 171 1.33 -13.80 5.34
N LEU A 172 1.09 -12.84 4.44
CA LEU A 172 1.19 -11.43 4.77
C LEU A 172 0.22 -11.04 5.91
N ALA A 173 -1.01 -11.57 5.91
CA ALA A 173 -1.97 -11.30 6.98
C ALA A 173 -1.52 -11.89 8.32
N VAL A 174 -0.95 -13.10 8.32
CA VAL A 174 -0.37 -13.74 9.52
C VAL A 174 0.81 -12.93 10.04
N ASP A 175 1.71 -12.48 9.18
CA ASP A 175 2.85 -11.64 9.58
C ASP A 175 2.38 -10.34 10.23
N LYS A 176 1.36 -9.68 9.66
CA LYS A 176 0.77 -8.47 10.23
C LYS A 176 0.12 -8.70 11.61
N GLU A 177 -0.57 -9.81 11.79
CA GLU A 177 -1.16 -10.17 13.09
C GLU A 177 -0.06 -10.42 14.12
N LEU A 178 1.02 -11.11 13.75
CA LEU A 178 2.18 -11.33 14.63
C LEU A 178 2.87 -10.02 15.00
N GLU A 179 3.04 -9.09 14.06
CA GLU A 179 3.58 -7.75 14.34
C GLU A 179 2.74 -7.00 15.38
N LEU A 180 1.42 -7.11 15.34
CA LEU A 180 0.51 -6.48 16.31
C LEU A 180 0.52 -7.16 17.67
N LEU A 181 0.67 -8.49 17.73
CA LEU A 181 0.66 -9.27 18.96
C LEU A 181 2.00 -9.23 19.70
N THR A 182 3.12 -9.17 19.00
CA THR A 182 4.48 -9.22 19.58
C THR A 182 4.70 -8.22 20.72
N PRO A 183 4.35 -6.92 20.61
CA PRO A 183 4.53 -5.97 21.71
C PRO A 183 3.65 -6.28 22.92
N ARG A 184 2.46 -6.87 22.70
CA ARG A 184 1.53 -7.27 23.76
C ARG A 184 2.08 -8.46 24.53
N ILE A 185 2.57 -9.47 23.82
CA ILE A 185 3.22 -10.66 24.38
C ILE A 185 4.48 -10.26 25.17
N GLN A 186 5.33 -9.39 24.62
CA GLN A 186 6.52 -8.91 25.31
C GLN A 186 6.20 -8.18 26.63
N LYS A 187 5.09 -7.44 26.70
CA LYS A 187 4.62 -6.81 27.95
C LYS A 187 4.16 -7.83 28.99
N LEU A 188 3.57 -8.94 28.56
CA LEU A 188 3.12 -10.03 29.44
C LEU A 188 4.30 -10.87 29.96
N ILE A 189 5.30 -11.10 29.13
CA ILE A 189 6.48 -11.93 29.47
C ILE A 189 7.50 -11.15 30.31
N LYS A 190 7.55 -9.82 30.21
CA LYS A 190 8.40 -9.00 31.09
C LYS A 190 7.75 -8.95 32.49
N PRO A 191 8.24 -9.72 33.49
CA PRO A 191 7.65 -9.66 34.81
C PRO A 191 7.82 -8.23 35.36
N PRO A 192 6.78 -7.64 35.92
CA PRO A 192 6.85 -6.29 36.52
C PRO A 192 7.77 -6.22 37.74
N PHE A 193 8.45 -7.31 38.12
CA PHE A 193 9.04 -7.49 39.44
C PHE A 193 10.57 -7.49 39.56
N ILE A 194 11.36 -7.27 38.50
CA ILE A 194 12.84 -7.33 38.64
C ILE A 194 13.52 -5.95 38.78
N LYS A 195 12.79 -4.84 38.78
CA LYS A 195 13.44 -3.51 38.94
C LYS A 195 13.61 -3.00 40.35
N GLN A 196 13.15 -3.70 41.39
CA GLN A 196 13.21 -3.15 42.76
C GLN A 196 14.10 -3.90 43.79
N LYS A 197 14.81 -4.98 43.45
CA LYS A 197 15.60 -5.72 44.43
C LYS A 197 17.10 -5.90 44.15
N ILE A 198 17.66 -5.23 43.14
CA ILE A 198 19.12 -5.28 42.86
C ILE A 198 19.84 -3.99 43.32
N LYS A 199 19.21 -3.12 44.06
CA LYS A 199 19.89 -1.93 44.66
C LYS A 199 20.47 -2.17 46.04
N GLY A 200 20.55 -3.39 46.56
CA GLY A 200 20.96 -3.65 47.93
C GLY A 200 21.92 -4.82 48.18
N ILE A 201 22.36 -5.55 47.16
CA ILE A 201 23.33 -6.63 47.37
C ILE A 201 24.67 -6.15 46.86
N SER A 202 25.49 -5.63 47.75
CA SER A 202 26.87 -5.29 47.48
C SER A 202 27.60 -6.54 47.02
N SER A 203 28.32 -6.43 45.86
CA SER A 203 29.16 -7.48 45.29
C SER A 203 30.17 -8.09 46.27
N LYS A 204 30.41 -7.44 47.42
CA LYS A 204 31.26 -7.95 48.52
C LYS A 204 30.57 -9.06 49.32
N LYS A 205 29.22 -9.09 49.41
CA LYS A 205 28.55 -10.13 50.19
C LYS A 205 28.51 -11.46 49.47
N PHE A 206 28.37 -11.44 48.17
CA PHE A 206 28.38 -12.65 47.31
C PHE A 206 29.76 -13.27 47.20
N ALA A 207 30.83 -12.45 47.23
CA ALA A 207 32.20 -12.94 47.16
C ALA A 207 32.67 -13.60 48.49
N ASN A 208 32.07 -13.23 49.64
CA ASN A 208 32.38 -13.85 50.91
C ASN A 208 31.64 -15.18 51.12
N GLU A 209 30.40 -15.30 50.70
CA GLU A 209 29.64 -16.57 50.76
C GLU A 209 30.26 -17.69 49.87
N LEU A 210 30.93 -17.31 48.76
CA LEU A 210 31.64 -18.27 47.93
C LEU A 210 32.97 -18.78 48.53
N LYS A 211 33.51 -18.11 49.57
CA LYS A 211 34.74 -18.56 50.24
C LYS A 211 34.49 -19.60 51.33
N ASP A 212 33.27 -19.69 51.81
CA ASP A 212 32.89 -20.62 52.89
C ASP A 212 32.46 -22.00 52.37
N ILE A 213 32.40 -22.17 51.06
CA ILE A 213 32.15 -23.48 50.42
C ILE A 213 33.51 -24.04 49.94
N LYS A 214 34.36 -24.44 50.86
CA LYS A 214 35.47 -25.37 50.60
C LYS A 214 35.12 -26.71 51.24
N LEU A 215 34.84 -27.67 50.40
CA LEU A 215 35.05 -29.09 50.65
C LEU A 215 36.54 -29.42 50.61
#